data_377d087e9797bd60a1c396d3c7ec44c5
#
_entry.id   377d087e9797bd60a1c396d3c7ec44c5
#
_cell.length_a   1.000
_cell.length_b   1.000
_cell.length_c   1.000
_cell.angle_alpha   90.00
_cell.angle_beta   90.00
_cell.angle_gamma   90.00
#
_symmetry.space_group_name_H-M   'P 1'
#
loop_
_entity.id
_entity.type
_entity.pdbx_description
1 polymer ?
#
loop_
_entity_poly.entity_id
_entity_poly.type
_entity_poly.pdbx_seq_one_letter_code
_entity_poly.pdbx_strand_id
1 'polypeptide(L)'
;MCSLIPAVSRHLACGLIAALLWGGTPAPAVAAAAGVAAARATPAPAAAAATKTRRKPAAKAPARRSSQPASKKPPAAVRSDSDADAVIYGGRADAVALADLLAERHGLDPAWARAQLAQARFVPSVARLIMPPPAGTAKNWAAYRGRVIEPLRVRAGAAFWRANEKWLRLAEELYGVPPEIVVGIIGVETIYGQQMGNFRVVDALATLAFDFPAGRKDRSAFFRDELESFFVMCHSEGTDPLQAKGSFAGAMGMPQFMPSSFNKYAVDMDGDGHVDLRDSPADVIGSVAHYLAEFGWRRDLPTRFDVAVPVDATDRAALLAPDILPSFTLVEFTARGAQLDAAAFAADVRLDASGGVGKLALVELQNGDAAPSYVAGTGNFYAVTRYNWSSYYALAVIELGEAVAREVARAPH
;
A
#
# COMPACT_ATOMS: atom_id res chain seq x y z
N MET A 1 -12.51 10.69 -45.20
CA MET A 1 -13.28 10.94 -43.98
C MET A 1 -12.48 10.42 -42.81
N CYS A 2 -11.68 11.30 -42.19
CA CYS A 2 -10.83 11.00 -41.02
C CYS A 2 -11.67 11.24 -39.76
N SER A 3 -11.90 10.20 -38.97
CA SER A 3 -12.59 10.29 -37.68
C SER A 3 -11.59 10.60 -36.60
N LEU A 4 -11.71 11.75 -35.98
CA LEU A 4 -10.96 12.22 -34.79
C LEU A 4 -11.45 11.48 -33.54
N ILE A 5 -10.58 10.73 -32.89
CA ILE A 5 -10.79 10.18 -31.53
C ILE A 5 -10.30 11.24 -30.56
N PRO A 6 -11.09 11.68 -29.57
CA PRO A 6 -10.63 12.65 -28.59
C PRO A 6 -9.67 12.01 -27.57
N ALA A 7 -8.59 12.71 -27.31
CA ALA A 7 -7.61 12.37 -26.28
C ALA A 7 -8.23 12.47 -24.87
N VAL A 8 -8.48 11.34 -24.24
CA VAL A 8 -8.88 11.26 -22.82
C VAL A 8 -7.67 11.48 -21.93
N SER A 9 -7.85 12.41 -21.05
CA SER A 9 -6.89 13.00 -20.11
C SER A 9 -6.10 11.97 -19.27
N ARG A 10 -4.75 12.06 -19.34
CA ARG A 10 -3.76 11.23 -18.65
C ARG A 10 -3.45 11.72 -17.21
N HIS A 11 -4.43 11.91 -16.34
CA HIS A 11 -4.18 12.42 -14.98
C HIS A 11 -4.87 11.59 -13.90
N LEU A 12 -4.51 10.29 -13.75
CA LEU A 12 -5.12 9.47 -12.69
C LEU A 12 -4.20 8.39 -12.06
N ALA A 13 -2.87 8.49 -12.23
CA ALA A 13 -1.96 7.43 -11.79
C ALA A 13 -1.29 7.65 -10.41
N CYS A 14 -1.65 8.68 -9.64
CA CYS A 14 -0.90 9.06 -8.43
C CYS A 14 -1.56 8.69 -7.09
N GLY A 15 -2.63 7.92 -7.08
CA GLY A 15 -3.45 7.76 -5.86
C GLY A 15 -3.15 6.56 -4.95
N LEU A 16 -2.47 5.54 -5.41
CA LEU A 16 -2.40 4.26 -4.69
C LEU A 16 -1.14 4.05 -3.86
N ILE A 17 0.01 4.54 -4.30
CA ILE A 17 1.27 4.40 -3.54
C ILE A 17 1.35 5.33 -2.31
N ALA A 18 0.46 6.30 -2.18
CA ALA A 18 0.44 7.23 -1.03
C ALA A 18 0.14 6.56 0.33
N ALA A 19 -0.42 5.35 0.36
CA ALA A 19 -0.72 4.65 1.60
C ALA A 19 0.52 4.02 2.28
N LEU A 20 1.54 3.61 1.53
CA LEU A 20 2.85 3.19 2.07
C LEU A 20 3.56 4.27 2.90
N LEU A 21 3.04 5.50 2.88
CA LEU A 21 3.69 6.68 3.43
C LEU A 21 3.00 7.25 4.68
N TRP A 22 1.90 6.68 5.13
CA TRP A 22 1.26 7.09 6.38
C TRP A 22 1.90 6.39 7.56
N GLY A 23 2.58 7.21 8.38
CA GLY A 23 3.40 6.86 9.53
C GLY A 23 2.81 5.90 10.56
N GLY A 24 2.67 4.63 10.20
CA GLY A 24 2.61 3.54 11.16
C GLY A 24 4.04 3.15 11.49
N THR A 25 4.45 3.28 12.75
CA THR A 25 5.67 2.69 13.26
C THR A 25 5.60 1.18 13.06
N PRO A 26 6.64 0.51 12.55
CA PRO A 26 6.73 -0.93 12.70
C PRO A 26 6.76 -1.23 14.19
N ALA A 27 5.86 -2.08 14.65
CA ALA A 27 5.91 -2.59 16.02
C ALA A 27 7.23 -3.34 16.20
N PRO A 28 7.98 -3.10 17.32
CA PRO A 28 9.16 -3.89 17.61
C PRO A 28 8.74 -5.35 17.85
N ALA A 29 9.56 -6.27 17.39
CA ALA A 29 9.45 -7.69 17.71
C ALA A 29 9.33 -7.85 19.24
N VAL A 30 8.25 -8.47 19.70
CA VAL A 30 8.02 -8.73 21.12
C VAL A 30 8.92 -9.87 21.54
N ALA A 31 10.02 -9.55 22.20
CA ALA A 31 10.69 -10.49 23.10
C ALA A 31 9.93 -10.48 24.43
N ALA A 32 9.45 -11.65 24.86
CA ALA A 32 8.79 -11.82 26.13
C ALA A 32 9.78 -11.68 27.27
N ALA A 33 9.51 -10.79 28.21
CA ALA A 33 10.04 -10.88 29.58
C ALA A 33 9.01 -10.26 30.54
N ALA A 34 8.67 -11.04 31.56
CA ALA A 34 7.77 -10.69 32.63
C ALA A 34 8.41 -9.70 33.61
N GLY A 35 7.60 -8.86 34.24
CA GLY A 35 8.04 -8.03 35.35
C GLY A 35 6.98 -7.04 35.86
N VAL A 36 6.44 -7.33 37.00
CA VAL A 36 5.46 -6.60 37.80
C VAL A 36 6.05 -5.29 38.33
N ALA A 37 5.32 -4.18 38.31
CA ALA A 37 5.17 -3.25 39.46
C ALA A 37 4.18 -2.11 39.15
N ALA A 38 3.31 -1.89 40.13
CA ALA A 38 2.33 -0.81 40.16
C ALA A 38 2.93 0.49 40.71
N ALA A 39 2.48 1.64 40.17
CA ALA A 39 2.48 2.88 40.93
C ALA A 39 1.38 3.85 40.47
N ARG A 40 0.67 4.34 41.48
CA ARG A 40 -0.39 5.35 41.45
C ARG A 40 0.10 6.71 41.03
N ALA A 41 -0.75 7.46 40.34
CA ALA A 41 -0.75 8.93 40.44
C ALA A 41 -2.17 9.49 40.28
N THR A 42 -2.48 10.38 41.17
CA THR A 42 -3.73 11.10 41.41
C THR A 42 -3.91 12.33 40.49
N PRO A 43 -5.13 12.88 40.38
CA PRO A 43 -5.45 13.97 39.46
C PRO A 43 -5.55 15.34 40.14
N ALA A 44 -5.56 16.42 39.38
CA ALA A 44 -6.30 17.66 39.60
C ALA A 44 -5.78 18.83 38.78
N PRO A 45 -6.48 19.99 38.71
CA PRO A 45 -7.91 20.24 38.52
C PRO A 45 -8.19 21.20 37.35
N ALA A 46 -9.47 21.35 37.06
CA ALA A 46 -10.07 22.26 36.09
C ALA A 46 -10.00 23.73 36.51
N ALA A 47 -9.99 24.64 35.53
CA ALA A 47 -10.37 26.05 35.70
C ALA A 47 -11.21 26.54 34.52
N ALA A 48 -12.22 27.30 34.86
CA ALA A 48 -13.41 27.66 34.10
C ALA A 48 -13.27 28.93 33.24
N ALA A 49 -14.06 28.95 32.18
CA ALA A 49 -14.87 29.99 31.56
C ALA A 49 -14.46 31.47 31.56
N ALA A 50 -14.52 32.09 30.38
CA ALA A 50 -15.18 33.39 30.22
C ALA A 50 -15.59 33.64 28.76
N THR A 51 -16.90 33.67 28.54
CA THR A 51 -17.65 34.21 27.39
C THR A 51 -17.41 35.68 27.20
N LYS A 52 -17.17 36.17 25.98
CA LYS A 52 -17.51 37.52 25.56
C LYS A 52 -18.02 37.56 24.13
N THR A 53 -19.29 37.79 24.03
CA THR A 53 -20.03 38.23 22.83
C THR A 53 -19.57 39.59 22.35
N ARG A 54 -19.39 39.78 21.04
CA ARG A 54 -19.49 41.12 20.43
C ARG A 54 -20.03 41.06 18.99
N ARG A 55 -20.95 42.04 18.78
CA ARG A 55 -21.88 42.30 17.69
C ARG A 55 -21.22 42.59 16.33
N LYS A 56 -21.97 42.22 15.31
CA LYS A 56 -21.88 42.60 13.91
C LYS A 56 -22.22 44.06 13.68
N PRO A 57 -21.68 44.72 12.69
CA PRO A 57 -22.46 45.66 11.88
C PRO A 57 -22.43 45.33 10.37
N ALA A 58 -23.39 45.92 9.71
CA ALA A 58 -24.02 45.61 8.47
C ALA A 58 -23.27 46.00 7.18
N ALA A 59 -23.83 45.46 6.12
CA ALA A 59 -23.48 45.50 4.71
C ALA A 59 -23.40 46.89 4.08
N LYS A 60 -22.52 47.00 3.06
CA LYS A 60 -22.70 47.91 1.89
C LYS A 60 -22.40 47.13 0.61
N ALA A 61 -23.33 47.16 -0.32
CA ALA A 61 -23.30 46.55 -1.64
C ALA A 61 -22.72 47.54 -2.70
N PRO A 62 -22.63 47.17 -4.00
CA PRO A 62 -21.38 47.02 -4.71
C PRO A 62 -21.15 48.03 -5.83
N ALA A 63 -19.92 48.27 -6.22
CA ALA A 63 -19.56 48.98 -7.44
C ALA A 63 -19.17 47.97 -8.54
N ARG A 64 -19.89 47.98 -9.62
CA ARG A 64 -19.65 47.29 -10.89
C ARG A 64 -18.31 47.78 -11.48
N ARG A 65 -17.34 46.87 -11.67
CA ARG A 65 -16.18 47.15 -12.52
C ARG A 65 -16.14 46.13 -13.67
N SER A 66 -16.00 46.67 -14.87
CA SER A 66 -15.90 46.01 -16.15
C SER A 66 -14.78 45.01 -16.21
N SER A 67 -15.09 43.81 -16.69
CA SER A 67 -14.16 42.72 -16.98
C SER A 67 -13.42 42.96 -18.29
N GLN A 68 -12.12 43.13 -18.24
CA GLN A 68 -11.22 42.86 -19.36
C GLN A 68 -10.84 41.38 -19.33
N PRO A 69 -10.72 40.69 -20.47
CA PRO A 69 -10.33 39.29 -20.50
C PRO A 69 -8.84 39.16 -20.21
N ALA A 70 -8.53 38.41 -19.14
CA ALA A 70 -7.15 38.00 -18.81
C ALA A 70 -6.62 37.05 -19.89
N SER A 71 -5.52 37.44 -20.50
CA SER A 71 -4.73 36.60 -21.39
C SER A 71 -4.27 35.34 -20.64
N LYS A 72 -4.66 34.16 -21.12
CA LYS A 72 -4.20 32.87 -20.60
C LYS A 72 -2.70 32.75 -20.90
N LYS A 73 -1.88 32.82 -19.85
CA LYS A 73 -0.47 32.42 -19.88
C LYS A 73 -0.42 30.93 -20.30
N PRO A 74 0.40 30.54 -21.27
CA PRO A 74 0.51 29.11 -21.62
C PRO A 74 1.03 28.34 -20.42
N PRO A 75 0.60 27.07 -20.23
CA PRO A 75 1.09 26.23 -19.13
C PRO A 75 2.61 26.09 -19.30
N ALA A 76 3.34 26.30 -18.20
CA ALA A 76 4.77 26.07 -18.16
C ALA A 76 5.06 24.63 -18.63
N ALA A 77 5.92 24.47 -19.61
CA ALA A 77 6.36 23.17 -20.07
C ALA A 77 6.89 22.39 -18.86
N VAL A 78 6.37 21.20 -18.65
CA VAL A 78 6.91 20.24 -17.68
C VAL A 78 8.31 19.90 -18.19
N ARG A 79 9.35 20.42 -17.52
CA ARG A 79 10.73 20.03 -17.81
C ARG A 79 10.82 18.51 -17.59
N SER A 80 11.33 17.78 -18.56
CA SER A 80 11.65 16.36 -18.41
C SER A 80 12.79 16.23 -17.40
N ASP A 81 12.72 15.23 -16.52
CA ASP A 81 13.77 14.91 -15.53
C ASP A 81 15.11 14.47 -16.17
N SER A 82 15.29 14.70 -17.47
CA SER A 82 16.47 14.35 -18.29
C SER A 82 17.44 15.49 -18.52
N ASP A 83 17.38 16.58 -17.75
CA ASP A 83 18.25 17.75 -17.92
C ASP A 83 19.72 17.43 -17.58
N ALA A 84 20.63 17.95 -18.41
CA ALA A 84 22.08 17.75 -18.31
C ALA A 84 22.72 18.29 -17.00
N ASP A 85 21.98 19.04 -16.20
CA ASP A 85 22.36 19.57 -14.88
C ASP A 85 21.91 18.69 -13.71
N ALA A 86 21.49 17.44 -13.95
CA ALA A 86 21.05 16.55 -12.87
C ALA A 86 22.20 16.29 -11.89
N VAL A 87 21.96 16.54 -10.60
CA VAL A 87 22.89 16.20 -9.51
C VAL A 87 23.05 14.68 -9.50
N ILE A 88 24.27 14.20 -9.75
CA ILE A 88 24.63 12.77 -9.67
C ILE A 88 25.29 12.47 -8.33
N TYR A 89 25.09 11.24 -7.85
CA TYR A 89 25.60 10.83 -6.53
C TYR A 89 27.07 10.39 -6.54
N GLY A 90 27.70 10.23 -7.70
CA GLY A 90 29.05 9.69 -7.85
C GLY A 90 30.18 10.43 -7.16
N GLY A 91 30.01 11.71 -6.85
CA GLY A 91 30.99 12.52 -6.11
C GLY A 91 30.68 12.67 -4.60
N ARG A 92 29.61 12.11 -4.10
CA ARG A 92 29.20 12.26 -2.69
C ARG A 92 29.87 11.20 -1.80
N ALA A 93 30.48 11.66 -0.74
CA ALA A 93 31.20 10.78 0.19
C ALA A 93 30.30 9.73 0.85
N ASP A 94 29.03 10.07 1.17
CA ASP A 94 28.05 9.17 1.76
C ASP A 94 27.57 8.09 0.77
N ALA A 95 27.47 8.41 -0.51
CA ALA A 95 27.15 7.44 -1.55
C ALA A 95 28.31 6.46 -1.80
N VAL A 96 29.54 6.97 -1.86
CA VAL A 96 30.74 6.13 -1.96
C VAL A 96 30.86 5.19 -0.76
N ALA A 97 30.68 5.72 0.45
CA ALA A 97 30.73 4.91 1.67
C ALA A 97 29.63 3.82 1.69
N LEU A 98 28.43 4.10 1.18
CA LEU A 98 27.39 3.10 1.03
C LEU A 98 27.81 2.00 0.04
N ALA A 99 28.35 2.36 -1.13
CA ALA A 99 28.81 1.38 -2.12
C ALA A 99 29.89 0.44 -1.55
N ASP A 100 30.83 1.00 -0.76
CA ASP A 100 31.87 0.21 -0.10
C ASP A 100 31.29 -0.74 0.96
N LEU A 101 30.33 -0.26 1.74
CA LEU A 101 29.63 -1.05 2.73
C LEU A 101 28.85 -2.22 2.10
N LEU A 102 28.18 -1.98 0.95
CA LEU A 102 27.48 -3.02 0.18
C LEU A 102 28.43 -4.10 -0.30
N ALA A 103 29.59 -3.68 -0.83
CA ALA A 103 30.61 -4.59 -1.28
C ALA A 103 31.13 -5.48 -0.14
N GLU A 104 31.42 -4.87 1.03
CA GLU A 104 31.90 -5.58 2.21
C GLU A 104 30.85 -6.57 2.78
N ARG A 105 29.60 -6.13 2.92
CA ARG A 105 28.53 -6.94 3.55
C ARG A 105 28.06 -8.11 2.70
N HIS A 106 28.00 -7.90 1.38
CA HIS A 106 27.36 -8.85 0.44
C HIS A 106 28.34 -9.51 -0.52
N GLY A 107 29.65 -9.24 -0.38
CA GLY A 107 30.67 -9.81 -1.26
C GLY A 107 30.59 -9.30 -2.71
N LEU A 108 30.01 -8.10 -2.91
CA LEU A 108 29.91 -7.49 -4.24
C LEU A 108 31.27 -6.93 -4.66
N ASP A 109 31.51 -6.83 -6.00
CA ASP A 109 32.66 -6.11 -6.50
C ASP A 109 32.54 -4.60 -6.14
N PRO A 110 33.50 -4.04 -5.35
CA PRO A 110 33.46 -2.64 -4.96
C PRO A 110 33.48 -1.68 -6.16
N ALA A 111 34.20 -2.03 -7.23
CA ALA A 111 34.27 -1.20 -8.43
C ALA A 111 32.91 -1.17 -9.14
N TRP A 112 32.24 -2.33 -9.24
CA TRP A 112 30.90 -2.42 -9.79
C TRP A 112 29.88 -1.60 -8.95
N ALA A 113 29.83 -1.81 -7.64
CA ALA A 113 28.89 -1.11 -6.76
C ALA A 113 29.06 0.43 -6.85
N ARG A 114 30.31 0.91 -6.79
CA ARG A 114 30.60 2.33 -6.96
C ARG A 114 30.21 2.85 -8.35
N ALA A 115 30.51 2.11 -9.42
CA ALA A 115 30.20 2.52 -10.78
C ALA A 115 28.69 2.63 -11.04
N GLN A 116 27.90 1.73 -10.46
CA GLN A 116 26.44 1.79 -10.58
C GLN A 116 25.86 2.96 -9.79
N LEU A 117 26.24 3.10 -8.52
CA LEU A 117 25.71 4.17 -7.66
C LEU A 117 26.18 5.57 -8.13
N ALA A 118 27.37 5.65 -8.74
CA ALA A 118 27.87 6.89 -9.32
C ALA A 118 26.98 7.45 -10.44
N GLN A 119 26.18 6.61 -11.09
CA GLN A 119 25.26 7.01 -12.16
C GLN A 119 23.83 7.30 -11.67
N ALA A 120 23.57 7.11 -10.38
CA ALA A 120 22.30 7.47 -9.77
C ALA A 120 22.14 9.00 -9.73
N ARG A 121 20.91 9.48 -9.94
CA ARG A 121 20.59 10.91 -10.07
C ARG A 121 19.56 11.33 -9.04
N PHE A 122 19.71 12.55 -8.54
CA PHE A 122 18.64 13.19 -7.78
C PHE A 122 17.44 13.51 -8.68
N VAL A 123 16.25 13.08 -8.27
CA VAL A 123 15.01 13.28 -9.02
C VAL A 123 14.04 14.15 -8.22
N PRO A 124 13.89 15.44 -8.56
CA PRO A 124 13.04 16.38 -7.80
C PRO A 124 11.57 15.95 -7.72
N SER A 125 11.04 15.26 -8.73
CA SER A 125 9.67 14.74 -8.73
C SER A 125 9.49 13.63 -7.70
N VAL A 126 10.50 12.79 -7.46
CA VAL A 126 10.51 11.77 -6.39
C VAL A 126 10.38 12.43 -5.02
N ALA A 127 11.24 13.42 -4.72
CA ALA A 127 11.20 14.15 -3.45
C ALA A 127 9.84 14.86 -3.22
N ARG A 128 9.18 15.32 -4.28
CA ARG A 128 7.84 15.91 -4.20
C ARG A 128 6.74 14.87 -4.00
N LEU A 129 6.78 13.75 -4.75
CA LEU A 129 5.75 12.73 -4.73
C LEU A 129 5.72 11.93 -3.42
N ILE A 130 6.86 11.83 -2.72
CA ILE A 130 6.94 11.14 -1.44
C ILE A 130 6.23 11.90 -0.31
N MET A 131 5.95 13.20 -0.49
CA MET A 131 5.29 14.01 0.51
C MET A 131 3.82 13.59 0.69
N PRO A 132 3.30 13.61 1.94
CA PRO A 132 1.91 13.28 2.19
C PRO A 132 0.97 14.28 1.49
N PRO A 133 -0.27 13.86 1.19
CA PRO A 133 -1.27 14.79 0.72
C PRO A 133 -1.50 15.91 1.75
N PRO A 134 -2.04 17.07 1.33
CA PRO A 134 -2.34 18.16 2.24
C PRO A 134 -3.16 17.70 3.45
N ALA A 135 -2.85 18.26 4.63
CA ALA A 135 -3.60 17.97 5.85
C ALA A 135 -5.09 18.33 5.68
N GLY A 136 -5.97 17.50 6.24
CA GLY A 136 -7.43 17.73 6.19
C GLY A 136 -8.15 17.00 5.05
N THR A 137 -7.47 16.19 4.25
CA THR A 137 -8.17 15.29 3.32
C THR A 137 -8.92 14.23 4.13
N ALA A 138 -10.25 14.34 4.19
CA ALA A 138 -11.09 13.38 4.90
C ALA A 138 -10.97 12.00 4.28
N LYS A 139 -10.79 10.98 5.13
CA LYS A 139 -10.86 9.58 4.69
C LYS A 139 -12.29 9.30 4.21
N ASN A 140 -12.42 8.72 3.02
CA ASN A 140 -13.72 8.38 2.45
C ASN A 140 -13.63 7.04 1.71
N TRP A 141 -14.16 6.00 2.36
CA TRP A 141 -14.15 4.64 1.83
C TRP A 141 -14.97 4.54 0.55
N ALA A 142 -16.19 5.09 0.52
CA ALA A 142 -17.03 5.00 -0.66
C ALA A 142 -16.36 5.60 -1.90
N ALA A 143 -15.69 6.77 -1.74
CA ALA A 143 -14.94 7.40 -2.82
C ALA A 143 -13.68 6.60 -3.21
N TYR A 144 -12.97 6.01 -2.24
CA TYR A 144 -11.80 5.17 -2.51
C TYR A 144 -12.19 3.89 -3.24
N ARG A 145 -13.21 3.21 -2.73
CA ARG A 145 -13.80 2.00 -3.32
C ARG A 145 -14.23 2.22 -4.77
N GLY A 146 -14.97 3.31 -5.04
CA GLY A 146 -15.44 3.62 -6.40
C GLY A 146 -14.34 3.87 -7.42
N ARG A 147 -13.14 4.32 -6.99
CA ARG A 147 -11.95 4.48 -7.84
C ARG A 147 -11.23 3.18 -8.12
N VAL A 148 -11.27 2.25 -7.18
CA VAL A 148 -10.57 0.96 -7.31
C VAL A 148 -11.44 -0.06 -8.03
N ILE A 149 -12.72 -0.18 -7.62
CA ILE A 149 -13.64 -1.20 -8.16
C ILE A 149 -14.44 -0.58 -9.30
N GLU A 150 -13.73 -0.25 -10.38
CA GLU A 150 -14.33 0.31 -11.58
C GLU A 150 -14.43 -0.75 -12.70
N PRO A 151 -15.41 -0.64 -13.62
CA PRO A 151 -15.68 -1.70 -14.60
C PRO A 151 -14.49 -2.06 -15.50
N LEU A 152 -13.61 -1.10 -15.82
CA LEU A 152 -12.44 -1.35 -16.65
C LEU A 152 -11.44 -2.28 -15.95
N ARG A 153 -11.15 -2.00 -14.65
CA ARG A 153 -10.26 -2.80 -13.83
C ARG A 153 -10.82 -4.20 -13.58
N VAL A 154 -12.12 -4.32 -13.32
CA VAL A 154 -12.79 -5.62 -13.15
C VAL A 154 -12.67 -6.48 -14.43
N ARG A 155 -12.95 -5.91 -15.62
CA ARG A 155 -12.79 -6.63 -16.89
C ARG A 155 -11.33 -7.01 -17.17
N ALA A 156 -10.38 -6.10 -16.90
CA ALA A 156 -8.95 -6.41 -17.04
C ALA A 156 -8.53 -7.55 -16.10
N GLY A 157 -9.06 -7.58 -14.88
CA GLY A 157 -8.84 -8.66 -13.93
C GLY A 157 -9.41 -9.99 -14.39
N ALA A 158 -10.61 -10.00 -14.94
CA ALA A 158 -11.19 -11.22 -15.49
C ALA A 158 -10.40 -11.76 -16.71
N ALA A 159 -9.87 -10.87 -17.54
CA ALA A 159 -8.97 -11.26 -18.64
C ALA A 159 -7.64 -11.83 -18.11
N PHE A 160 -7.02 -11.16 -17.10
CA PHE A 160 -5.80 -11.65 -16.46
C PHE A 160 -6.01 -13.01 -15.80
N TRP A 161 -7.12 -13.20 -15.08
CA TRP A 161 -7.46 -14.48 -14.44
C TRP A 161 -7.54 -15.62 -15.46
N ARG A 162 -8.33 -15.45 -16.53
CA ARG A 162 -8.48 -16.50 -17.58
C ARG A 162 -7.16 -16.84 -18.26
N ALA A 163 -6.33 -15.83 -18.54
CA ALA A 163 -5.03 -16.04 -19.16
C ALA A 163 -4.03 -16.80 -18.26
N ASN A 164 -4.21 -16.70 -16.94
CA ASN A 164 -3.26 -17.21 -15.95
C ASN A 164 -3.88 -18.23 -14.97
N GLU A 165 -5.00 -18.86 -15.33
CA GLU A 165 -5.77 -19.75 -14.46
C GLU A 165 -4.92 -20.88 -13.88
N LYS A 166 -4.05 -21.47 -14.69
CA LYS A 166 -3.16 -22.57 -14.23
C LYS A 166 -2.22 -22.11 -13.09
N TRP A 167 -1.69 -20.88 -13.19
CA TRP A 167 -0.77 -20.36 -12.18
C TRP A 167 -1.49 -19.94 -10.90
N LEU A 168 -2.70 -19.36 -11.05
CA LEU A 168 -3.56 -19.02 -9.91
C LEU A 168 -3.95 -20.25 -9.11
N ARG A 169 -4.32 -21.36 -9.78
CA ARG A 169 -4.64 -22.63 -9.13
C ARG A 169 -3.40 -23.26 -8.45
N LEU A 170 -2.25 -23.22 -9.11
CA LEU A 170 -1.02 -23.72 -8.53
C LEU A 170 -0.62 -22.91 -7.28
N ALA A 171 -0.76 -21.59 -7.32
CA ALA A 171 -0.49 -20.74 -6.17
C ALA A 171 -1.45 -21.01 -5.00
N GLU A 172 -2.74 -21.24 -5.28
CA GLU A 172 -3.72 -21.65 -4.27
C GLU A 172 -3.37 -23.01 -3.67
N GLU A 173 -2.96 -23.97 -4.49
CA GLU A 173 -2.52 -25.29 -4.03
C GLU A 173 -1.30 -25.20 -3.11
N LEU A 174 -0.28 -24.46 -3.50
CA LEU A 174 0.99 -24.34 -2.77
C LEU A 174 0.85 -23.48 -1.49
N TYR A 175 0.21 -22.33 -1.59
CA TYR A 175 0.22 -21.30 -0.54
C TYR A 175 -1.13 -21.14 0.17
N GLY A 176 -2.19 -21.76 -0.33
CA GLY A 176 -3.53 -21.66 0.25
C GLY A 176 -4.21 -20.30 0.05
N VAL A 177 -3.67 -19.45 -0.82
CA VAL A 177 -4.21 -18.12 -1.11
C VAL A 177 -5.14 -18.21 -2.32
N PRO A 178 -6.45 -17.89 -2.17
CA PRO A 178 -7.38 -18.04 -3.27
C PRO A 178 -7.12 -17.02 -4.40
N PRO A 179 -7.42 -17.39 -5.66
CA PRO A 179 -7.17 -16.58 -6.84
C PRO A 179 -7.65 -15.14 -6.76
N GLU A 180 -8.83 -14.90 -6.18
CA GLU A 180 -9.41 -13.56 -6.04
C GLU A 180 -8.53 -12.62 -5.22
N ILE A 181 -7.83 -13.11 -4.22
CA ILE A 181 -6.95 -12.27 -3.39
C ILE A 181 -5.70 -11.89 -4.17
N VAL A 182 -5.06 -12.83 -4.86
CA VAL A 182 -3.89 -12.57 -5.70
C VAL A 182 -4.23 -11.58 -6.80
N VAL A 183 -5.31 -11.83 -7.52
CA VAL A 183 -5.80 -10.96 -8.60
C VAL A 183 -6.21 -9.58 -8.05
N GLY A 184 -6.81 -9.53 -6.87
CA GLY A 184 -7.15 -8.28 -6.17
C GLY A 184 -5.91 -7.41 -5.92
N ILE A 185 -4.84 -7.99 -5.39
CA ILE A 185 -3.57 -7.28 -5.15
C ILE A 185 -2.99 -6.75 -6.46
N ILE A 186 -2.77 -7.59 -7.47
CA ILE A 186 -2.17 -7.19 -8.75
C ILE A 186 -3.03 -6.11 -9.43
N GLY A 187 -4.35 -6.22 -9.32
CA GLY A 187 -5.30 -5.25 -9.85
C GLY A 187 -5.25 -3.90 -9.15
N VAL A 188 -5.11 -3.88 -7.82
CA VAL A 188 -4.98 -2.63 -7.04
C VAL A 188 -3.63 -1.98 -7.32
N GLU A 189 -2.55 -2.74 -7.35
CA GLU A 189 -1.20 -2.21 -7.48
C GLU A 189 -0.94 -1.60 -8.86
N THR A 190 -1.19 -2.34 -9.92
CA THR A 190 -0.71 -1.93 -11.25
C THR A 190 -1.73 -2.03 -12.37
N ILE A 191 -3.00 -2.33 -12.05
CA ILE A 191 -4.00 -2.67 -13.08
C ILE A 191 -3.44 -3.76 -14.00
N TYR A 192 -2.97 -4.84 -13.40
CA TYR A 192 -2.42 -6.02 -14.10
C TYR A 192 -1.25 -5.64 -15.04
N GLY A 193 -0.28 -4.89 -14.54
CA GLY A 193 0.93 -4.50 -15.25
C GLY A 193 0.81 -3.22 -16.10
N GLN A 194 -0.36 -2.58 -16.19
CA GLN A 194 -0.52 -1.37 -17.00
C GLN A 194 0.13 -0.12 -16.37
N GLN A 195 0.40 -0.12 -15.06
CA GLN A 195 0.89 1.04 -14.31
C GLN A 195 1.98 0.66 -13.30
N MET A 196 3.09 0.13 -13.78
CA MET A 196 4.20 -0.32 -12.93
C MET A 196 5.19 0.79 -12.52
N GLY A 197 4.96 2.03 -12.97
CA GLY A 197 5.90 3.14 -12.77
C GLY A 197 6.99 3.23 -13.85
N ASN A 198 7.61 4.42 -13.95
CA ASN A 198 8.61 4.73 -14.98
C ASN A 198 9.88 5.37 -14.42
N PHE A 199 10.02 5.48 -13.10
CA PHE A 199 11.25 5.98 -12.49
C PHE A 199 12.32 4.89 -12.56
N ARG A 200 13.58 5.26 -12.83
CA ARG A 200 14.69 4.34 -12.57
C ARG A 200 14.70 4.08 -11.06
N VAL A 201 14.71 2.81 -10.68
CA VAL A 201 14.62 2.41 -9.25
C VAL A 201 15.82 2.93 -8.47
N VAL A 202 17.02 2.84 -9.05
CA VAL A 202 18.24 3.35 -8.42
C VAL A 202 18.16 4.86 -8.14
N ASP A 203 17.61 5.66 -9.05
CA ASP A 203 17.46 7.11 -8.87
C ASP A 203 16.43 7.43 -7.78
N ALA A 204 15.29 6.74 -7.81
CA ALA A 204 14.23 6.92 -6.81
C ALA A 204 14.73 6.59 -5.40
N LEU A 205 15.36 5.43 -5.24
CA LEU A 205 15.90 5.00 -3.95
C LEU A 205 17.06 5.87 -3.49
N ALA A 206 18.01 6.24 -4.37
CA ALA A 206 19.10 7.13 -4.01
C ALA A 206 18.61 8.53 -3.61
N THR A 207 17.62 9.09 -4.33
CA THR A 207 17.00 10.37 -3.94
C THR A 207 16.44 10.32 -2.53
N LEU A 208 15.71 9.25 -2.18
CA LEU A 208 15.08 9.10 -0.86
C LEU A 208 16.07 8.65 0.23
N ALA A 209 17.15 7.98 -0.14
CA ALA A 209 18.21 7.55 0.78
C ALA A 209 19.12 8.68 1.23
N PHE A 210 19.45 9.61 0.30
CA PHE A 210 20.45 10.63 0.54
C PHE A 210 19.87 12.05 0.68
N ASP A 211 18.72 12.32 0.07
CA ASP A 211 18.10 13.66 0.03
C ASP A 211 16.61 13.60 0.39
N PHE A 212 16.28 12.87 1.47
CA PHE A 212 14.90 12.75 1.94
C PHE A 212 14.33 14.13 2.27
N PRO A 213 13.14 14.51 1.73
CA PRO A 213 12.64 15.87 1.89
C PRO A 213 12.23 16.19 3.34
N ALA A 214 12.51 17.41 3.76
CA ALA A 214 12.04 17.93 5.04
C ALA A 214 10.49 18.08 5.07
N GLY A 215 9.92 18.18 6.27
CA GLY A 215 8.48 18.40 6.45
C GLY A 215 7.66 17.13 6.71
N ARG A 216 8.32 15.97 6.80
CA ARG A 216 7.74 14.71 7.30
C ARG A 216 8.76 13.93 8.13
N LYS A 217 8.31 12.85 8.82
CA LYS A 217 9.21 11.94 9.53
C LYS A 217 10.26 11.41 8.55
N ASP A 218 11.53 11.57 8.89
CA ASP A 218 12.65 11.07 8.09
C ASP A 218 12.59 9.53 7.95
N ARG A 219 12.72 9.05 6.73
CA ARG A 219 12.79 7.64 6.37
C ARG A 219 14.01 7.31 5.50
N SER A 220 15.00 8.19 5.48
CA SER A 220 16.21 7.98 4.67
C SER A 220 16.92 6.66 5.00
N ALA A 221 16.93 6.25 6.28
CA ALA A 221 17.49 4.96 6.69
C ALA A 221 16.75 3.79 6.02
N PHE A 222 15.41 3.78 6.03
CA PHE A 222 14.63 2.76 5.34
C PHE A 222 14.96 2.69 3.83
N PHE A 223 15.09 3.84 3.17
CA PHE A 223 15.41 3.85 1.73
C PHE A 223 16.87 3.48 1.44
N ARG A 224 17.78 3.65 2.39
CA ARG A 224 19.15 3.09 2.29
C ARG A 224 19.13 1.57 2.34
N ASP A 225 18.35 0.98 3.25
CA ASP A 225 18.18 -0.48 3.35
C ASP A 225 17.53 -1.06 2.08
N GLU A 226 16.57 -0.33 1.48
CA GLU A 226 15.96 -0.73 0.21
C GLU A 226 16.93 -0.56 -0.98
N LEU A 227 17.77 0.46 -0.98
CA LEU A 227 18.81 0.63 -1.99
C LEU A 227 19.87 -0.47 -1.89
N GLU A 228 20.27 -0.85 -0.67
CA GLU A 228 21.11 -2.02 -0.39
C GLU A 228 20.48 -3.30 -0.96
N SER A 229 19.23 -3.56 -0.59
CA SER A 229 18.47 -4.73 -1.09
C SER A 229 18.33 -4.75 -2.61
N PHE A 230 18.22 -3.57 -3.24
CA PHE A 230 18.15 -3.44 -4.69
C PHE A 230 19.45 -3.84 -5.39
N PHE A 231 20.60 -3.44 -4.85
CA PHE A 231 21.89 -3.85 -5.41
C PHE A 231 22.12 -5.36 -5.26
N VAL A 232 21.75 -5.94 -4.12
CA VAL A 232 21.81 -7.38 -3.88
C VAL A 232 20.94 -8.13 -4.90
N MET A 233 19.70 -7.71 -5.08
CA MET A 233 18.78 -8.26 -6.06
C MET A 233 19.37 -8.21 -7.49
N CYS A 234 19.82 -7.02 -7.92
CA CYS A 234 20.37 -6.88 -9.27
C CYS A 234 21.61 -7.75 -9.50
N HIS A 235 22.43 -7.94 -8.46
CA HIS A 235 23.61 -8.79 -8.55
C HIS A 235 23.22 -10.27 -8.64
N SER A 236 22.27 -10.73 -7.81
CA SER A 236 21.81 -12.13 -7.81
C SER A 236 21.10 -12.51 -9.11
N GLU A 237 20.28 -11.63 -9.65
CA GLU A 237 19.54 -11.83 -10.90
C GLU A 237 20.37 -11.50 -12.15
N GLY A 238 21.62 -11.03 -12.02
CA GLY A 238 22.45 -10.62 -13.15
C GLY A 238 21.88 -9.44 -13.95
N THR A 239 21.02 -8.61 -13.34
CA THR A 239 20.33 -7.50 -13.99
C THR A 239 21.08 -6.18 -13.83
N ASP A 240 20.96 -5.28 -14.83
CA ASP A 240 21.56 -3.95 -14.78
C ASP A 240 20.72 -3.01 -13.89
N PRO A 241 21.27 -2.51 -12.75
CA PRO A 241 20.55 -1.59 -11.86
C PRO A 241 20.05 -0.31 -12.55
N LEU A 242 20.69 0.09 -13.64
CA LEU A 242 20.35 1.31 -14.37
C LEU A 242 19.13 1.15 -15.28
N GLN A 243 18.71 -0.08 -15.57
CA GLN A 243 17.57 -0.37 -16.46
C GLN A 243 16.28 -0.62 -15.69
N ALA A 244 16.36 -1.04 -14.44
CA ALA A 244 15.19 -1.35 -13.62
C ALA A 244 14.29 -0.13 -13.42
N LYS A 245 13.00 -0.28 -13.74
CA LYS A 245 11.98 0.77 -13.59
C LYS A 245 10.91 0.35 -12.61
N GLY A 246 10.41 1.36 -11.87
CA GLY A 246 9.39 1.16 -10.85
C GLY A 246 8.69 2.45 -10.47
N SER A 247 8.09 2.45 -9.29
CA SER A 247 7.42 3.62 -8.72
C SER A 247 8.41 4.68 -8.24
N PHE A 248 7.91 5.87 -7.92
CA PHE A 248 8.71 6.94 -7.30
C PHE A 248 9.27 6.56 -5.92
N ALA A 249 8.77 5.51 -5.29
CA ALA A 249 9.27 4.98 -4.02
C ALA A 249 10.17 3.74 -4.18
N GLY A 250 10.46 3.33 -5.41
CA GLY A 250 11.32 2.18 -5.69
C GLY A 250 10.63 0.83 -5.72
N ALA A 251 9.29 0.77 -5.66
CA ALA A 251 8.54 -0.47 -5.80
C ALA A 251 8.51 -0.95 -7.26
N MET A 252 8.60 -2.27 -7.50
CA MET A 252 8.89 -2.86 -8.80
C MET A 252 7.86 -3.89 -9.24
N GLY A 253 7.73 -4.01 -10.56
CA GLY A 253 6.94 -5.04 -11.22
C GLY A 253 5.43 -4.92 -11.04
N MET A 254 4.69 -5.93 -11.49
CA MET A 254 3.23 -5.98 -11.34
C MET A 254 2.78 -5.98 -9.88
N PRO A 255 3.48 -6.66 -8.94
CA PRO A 255 3.07 -6.70 -7.54
C PRO A 255 3.57 -5.51 -6.73
N GLN A 256 4.33 -4.58 -7.31
CA GLN A 256 4.93 -3.42 -6.62
C GLN A 256 5.73 -3.81 -5.37
N PHE A 257 6.54 -4.85 -5.46
CA PHE A 257 7.44 -5.24 -4.39
C PHE A 257 8.55 -4.22 -4.19
N MET A 258 8.84 -3.90 -2.94
CA MET A 258 10.09 -3.25 -2.58
C MET A 258 11.26 -4.24 -2.76
N PRO A 259 12.49 -3.77 -3.03
CA PRO A 259 13.64 -4.66 -3.21
C PRO A 259 13.85 -5.68 -2.09
N SER A 260 13.65 -5.27 -0.84
CA SER A 260 13.73 -6.18 0.31
C SER A 260 12.62 -7.25 0.30
N SER A 261 11.44 -6.92 -0.23
CA SER A 261 10.36 -7.89 -0.42
C SER A 261 10.66 -8.85 -1.57
N PHE A 262 11.26 -8.37 -2.66
CA PHE A 262 11.75 -9.21 -3.74
C PHE A 262 12.71 -10.27 -3.19
N ASN A 263 13.77 -9.87 -2.51
CA ASN A 263 14.80 -10.76 -1.98
C ASN A 263 14.27 -11.83 -1.00
N LYS A 264 13.12 -11.57 -0.35
CA LYS A 264 12.55 -12.45 0.68
C LYS A 264 11.43 -13.34 0.16
N TYR A 265 10.61 -12.82 -0.74
CA TYR A 265 9.31 -13.42 -1.06
C TYR A 265 9.11 -13.72 -2.53
N ALA A 266 9.97 -13.19 -3.42
CA ALA A 266 9.85 -13.49 -4.84
C ALA A 266 10.23 -14.95 -5.11
N VAL A 267 9.50 -15.59 -6.03
CA VAL A 267 9.68 -16.98 -6.41
C VAL A 267 9.64 -17.12 -7.92
N ASP A 268 10.54 -17.95 -8.46
CA ASP A 268 10.52 -18.47 -9.83
C ASP A 268 9.47 -19.59 -9.88
N MET A 269 8.25 -19.24 -10.33
CA MET A 269 7.13 -20.17 -10.29
C MET A 269 7.00 -20.98 -11.59
N ASP A 270 7.52 -20.47 -12.71
CA ASP A 270 7.52 -21.24 -13.97
C ASP A 270 8.79 -22.09 -14.14
N GLY A 271 9.81 -21.90 -13.28
CA GLY A 271 11.00 -22.75 -13.21
C GLY A 271 12.01 -22.47 -14.32
N ASP A 272 12.02 -21.25 -14.87
CA ASP A 272 12.95 -20.88 -15.94
C ASP A 272 14.35 -20.48 -15.44
N GLY A 273 14.53 -20.38 -14.11
CA GLY A 273 15.79 -20.07 -13.44
C GLY A 273 15.97 -18.59 -13.11
N HIS A 274 14.95 -17.77 -13.34
CA HIS A 274 14.94 -16.34 -13.06
C HIS A 274 13.64 -15.93 -12.38
N VAL A 275 13.65 -14.81 -11.64
CA VAL A 275 12.43 -14.22 -11.10
C VAL A 275 12.11 -12.95 -11.86
N ASP A 276 11.04 -12.96 -12.66
CA ASP A 276 10.57 -11.79 -13.40
C ASP A 276 9.21 -11.29 -12.90
N LEU A 277 9.23 -10.34 -11.97
CA LEU A 277 8.01 -9.71 -11.46
C LEU A 277 7.42 -8.66 -12.41
N ARG A 278 8.03 -8.45 -13.58
CA ARG A 278 7.57 -7.50 -14.57
C ARG A 278 6.78 -8.13 -15.68
N ASP A 279 7.34 -9.17 -16.31
CA ASP A 279 6.84 -9.74 -17.55
C ASP A 279 6.42 -11.23 -17.42
N SER A 280 6.76 -11.94 -16.29
CA SER A 280 6.24 -13.28 -15.97
C SER A 280 5.04 -13.22 -15.01
N PRO A 281 3.79 -13.39 -15.50
CA PRO A 281 2.63 -13.51 -14.61
C PRO A 281 2.71 -14.70 -13.64
N ALA A 282 3.45 -15.75 -13.97
CA ALA A 282 3.66 -16.92 -13.11
C ALA A 282 4.37 -16.50 -11.82
N ASP A 283 5.53 -15.86 -11.96
CA ASP A 283 6.34 -15.40 -10.82
C ASP A 283 5.62 -14.36 -9.99
N VAL A 284 4.91 -13.45 -10.66
CA VAL A 284 4.08 -12.44 -9.99
C VAL A 284 3.02 -13.09 -9.11
N ILE A 285 2.28 -14.06 -9.63
CA ILE A 285 1.22 -14.77 -8.92
C ILE A 285 1.82 -15.58 -7.76
N GLY A 286 2.87 -16.34 -8.02
CA GLY A 286 3.58 -17.13 -7.00
C GLY A 286 4.12 -16.24 -5.88
N SER A 287 4.80 -15.16 -6.23
CA SER A 287 5.40 -14.25 -5.27
C SER A 287 4.37 -13.53 -4.38
N VAL A 288 3.24 -13.10 -4.95
CA VAL A 288 2.14 -12.49 -4.18
C VAL A 288 1.53 -13.51 -3.20
N ALA A 289 1.30 -14.74 -3.64
CA ALA A 289 0.75 -15.79 -2.79
C ALA A 289 1.74 -16.20 -1.69
N HIS A 290 3.02 -16.37 -2.01
CA HIS A 290 4.09 -16.66 -1.06
C HIS A 290 4.20 -15.54 0.00
N TYR A 291 4.19 -14.26 -0.41
CA TYR A 291 4.18 -13.13 0.51
C TYR A 291 3.05 -13.24 1.55
N LEU A 292 1.82 -13.51 1.11
CA LEU A 292 0.68 -13.63 2.02
C LEU A 292 0.80 -14.82 2.96
N ALA A 293 1.31 -15.96 2.47
CA ALA A 293 1.58 -17.13 3.29
C ALA A 293 2.60 -16.83 4.40
N GLU A 294 3.70 -16.16 4.08
CA GLU A 294 4.73 -15.72 5.05
C GLU A 294 4.18 -14.73 6.09
N PHE A 295 3.16 -13.95 5.73
CA PHE A 295 2.45 -13.07 6.66
C PHE A 295 1.24 -13.73 7.35
N GLY A 296 1.18 -15.06 7.36
CA GLY A 296 0.25 -15.83 8.17
C GLY A 296 -1.12 -16.04 7.54
N TRP A 297 -1.19 -16.02 6.20
CA TRP A 297 -2.42 -16.43 5.50
C TRP A 297 -2.81 -17.86 5.90
N ARG A 298 -4.07 -18.05 6.21
CA ARG A 298 -4.63 -19.37 6.56
C ARG A 298 -5.64 -19.81 5.50
N ARG A 299 -5.42 -21.00 4.96
CA ARG A 299 -6.39 -21.65 4.06
C ARG A 299 -7.74 -21.77 4.78
N ASP A 300 -8.82 -21.60 4.06
CA ASP A 300 -10.18 -21.76 4.54
C ASP A 300 -10.64 -20.79 5.65
N LEU A 301 -9.83 -19.80 6.02
CA LEU A 301 -10.25 -18.71 6.89
C LEU A 301 -10.74 -17.54 6.02
N PRO A 302 -11.99 -17.09 6.13
CA PRO A 302 -12.45 -15.90 5.42
C PRO A 302 -11.63 -14.66 5.85
N THR A 303 -11.54 -13.67 4.96
CA THR A 303 -10.82 -12.42 5.28
C THR A 303 -11.57 -11.57 6.30
N ARG A 304 -12.91 -11.57 6.25
CA ARG A 304 -13.77 -10.74 7.09
C ARG A 304 -15.13 -11.37 7.28
N PHE A 305 -15.83 -10.85 8.28
CA PHE A 305 -17.27 -11.05 8.48
C PHE A 305 -18.00 -9.72 8.49
N ASP A 306 -19.25 -9.72 8.09
CA ASP A 306 -20.14 -8.60 8.33
C ASP A 306 -20.43 -8.49 9.84
N VAL A 307 -20.50 -7.27 10.35
CA VAL A 307 -20.65 -7.02 11.78
C VAL A 307 -21.63 -5.90 12.07
N ALA A 308 -22.57 -6.16 12.98
CA ALA A 308 -23.29 -5.11 13.66
C ALA A 308 -22.48 -4.67 14.89
N VAL A 309 -22.14 -3.37 14.93
CA VAL A 309 -21.27 -2.81 15.98
C VAL A 309 -22.01 -2.66 17.30
N PRO A 310 -21.32 -2.66 18.45
CA PRO A 310 -21.92 -2.38 19.75
C PRO A 310 -22.68 -1.05 19.77
N VAL A 311 -23.84 -1.03 20.38
CA VAL A 311 -24.63 0.19 20.63
C VAL A 311 -23.89 1.05 21.65
N ASP A 312 -23.32 0.42 22.70
CA ASP A 312 -22.51 1.13 23.69
C ASP A 312 -21.24 1.69 23.07
N ALA A 313 -21.01 2.98 23.28
CA ALA A 313 -19.87 3.70 22.71
C ALA A 313 -18.53 3.28 23.33
N THR A 314 -18.53 2.89 24.61
CA THR A 314 -17.31 2.47 25.33
C THR A 314 -16.85 1.12 24.82
N ASP A 315 -17.76 0.16 24.67
CA ASP A 315 -17.46 -1.16 24.12
C ASP A 315 -17.01 -1.08 22.67
N ARG A 316 -17.68 -0.24 21.86
CA ARG A 316 -17.26 0.02 20.49
C ARG A 316 -15.87 0.62 20.43
N ALA A 317 -15.56 1.62 21.25
CA ALA A 317 -14.23 2.24 21.30
C ALA A 317 -13.16 1.22 21.76
N ALA A 318 -13.49 0.36 22.71
CA ALA A 318 -12.58 -0.69 23.15
C ALA A 318 -12.25 -1.71 22.05
N LEU A 319 -13.24 -2.11 21.24
CA LEU A 319 -13.02 -3.01 20.09
C LEU A 319 -12.23 -2.33 18.96
N LEU A 320 -12.36 -1.01 18.78
CA LEU A 320 -11.63 -0.25 17.77
C LEU A 320 -10.18 0.11 18.18
N ALA A 321 -9.87 0.06 19.48
CA ALA A 321 -8.56 0.51 19.98
C ALA A 321 -7.35 -0.22 19.38
N PRO A 322 -7.39 -1.54 19.07
CA PRO A 322 -6.29 -2.23 18.40
C PRO A 322 -6.16 -1.94 16.90
N ASP A 323 -7.01 -1.09 16.33
CA ASP A 323 -7.08 -0.78 14.90
C ASP A 323 -7.24 -2.06 14.04
N ILE A 324 -6.36 -2.29 13.09
CA ILE A 324 -6.39 -3.47 12.20
C ILE A 324 -5.87 -4.77 12.82
N LEU A 325 -5.35 -4.71 14.06
CA LEU A 325 -4.75 -5.89 14.71
C LEU A 325 -5.81 -6.83 15.25
N PRO A 326 -5.89 -8.10 14.81
CA PRO A 326 -6.79 -9.09 15.38
C PRO A 326 -6.43 -9.35 16.84
N SER A 327 -7.24 -8.83 17.77
CA SER A 327 -6.90 -8.83 19.21
C SER A 327 -7.91 -9.55 20.08
N PHE A 328 -9.15 -9.72 19.62
CA PHE A 328 -10.25 -10.27 20.40
C PHE A 328 -10.67 -11.65 19.90
N THR A 329 -10.85 -12.59 20.80
CA THR A 329 -11.55 -13.83 20.50
C THR A 329 -13.01 -13.54 20.14
N LEU A 330 -13.70 -14.48 19.50
CA LEU A 330 -15.12 -14.34 19.18
C LEU A 330 -15.96 -14.08 20.43
N VAL A 331 -15.64 -14.78 21.55
CA VAL A 331 -16.34 -14.62 22.84
C VAL A 331 -16.17 -13.20 23.38
N GLU A 332 -14.95 -12.68 23.39
CA GLU A 332 -14.67 -11.32 23.86
C GLU A 332 -15.34 -10.26 22.95
N PHE A 333 -15.39 -10.53 21.64
CA PHE A 333 -15.96 -9.65 20.64
C PHE A 333 -17.49 -9.53 20.83
N THR A 334 -18.17 -10.68 20.99
CA THR A 334 -19.61 -10.74 21.21
C THR A 334 -20.03 -10.31 22.62
N ALA A 335 -19.22 -10.58 23.65
CA ALA A 335 -19.46 -10.12 25.02
C ALA A 335 -19.50 -8.58 25.13
N ARG A 336 -18.83 -7.88 24.19
CA ARG A 336 -18.89 -6.41 24.05
C ARG A 336 -20.03 -5.92 23.15
N GLY A 337 -20.96 -6.81 22.78
CA GLY A 337 -22.16 -6.48 22.02
C GLY A 337 -21.96 -6.41 20.50
N ALA A 338 -20.81 -6.77 19.95
CA ALA A 338 -20.65 -6.95 18.52
C ALA A 338 -21.40 -8.23 18.08
N GLN A 339 -22.14 -8.16 16.96
CA GLN A 339 -22.87 -9.29 16.41
C GLN A 339 -22.35 -9.59 15.01
N LEU A 340 -21.95 -10.83 14.79
CA LEU A 340 -21.54 -11.32 13.48
C LEU A 340 -22.71 -12.11 12.86
N ASP A 341 -22.78 -12.10 11.53
CA ASP A 341 -23.79 -12.90 10.84
C ASP A 341 -23.55 -14.40 11.12
N ALA A 342 -24.50 -15.03 11.81
CA ALA A 342 -24.43 -16.44 12.16
C ALA A 342 -24.40 -17.37 10.93
N ALA A 343 -24.98 -16.95 9.80
CA ALA A 343 -24.94 -17.71 8.55
C ALA A 343 -23.52 -17.79 7.97
N ALA A 344 -22.69 -16.78 8.18
CA ALA A 344 -21.30 -16.77 7.75
C ALA A 344 -20.43 -17.78 8.52
N PHE A 345 -20.82 -18.18 9.74
CA PHE A 345 -20.13 -19.19 10.52
C PHE A 345 -20.55 -20.62 10.19
N ALA A 346 -21.72 -20.81 9.60
CA ALA A 346 -22.31 -22.15 9.45
C ALA A 346 -21.80 -22.90 8.20
N ALA A 347 -21.25 -22.20 7.22
CA ALA A 347 -21.06 -22.84 5.92
C ALA A 347 -19.68 -23.53 5.75
N ASP A 348 -18.53 -22.99 6.22
CA ASP A 348 -17.23 -23.61 5.92
C ASP A 348 -16.03 -23.06 6.72
N VAL A 349 -16.24 -22.38 7.85
CA VAL A 349 -15.12 -21.87 8.64
C VAL A 349 -14.47 -23.04 9.38
N ARG A 350 -13.34 -23.52 8.89
CA ARG A 350 -12.48 -24.41 9.67
C ARG A 350 -11.97 -23.65 10.88
N LEU A 351 -12.51 -24.03 12.03
CA LEU A 351 -12.06 -23.55 13.32
C LEU A 351 -10.57 -23.91 13.47
N ASP A 352 -9.79 -23.05 14.12
CA ASP A 352 -8.42 -23.39 14.49
C ASP A 352 -8.42 -24.61 15.46
N ALA A 353 -7.22 -25.11 15.81
CA ALA A 353 -7.07 -26.25 16.71
C ALA A 353 -7.75 -26.05 18.08
N SER A 354 -8.13 -24.83 18.43
CA SER A 354 -8.91 -24.47 19.62
C SER A 354 -10.41 -24.34 19.36
N GLY A 355 -10.86 -24.61 18.12
CA GLY A 355 -12.27 -24.51 17.72
C GLY A 355 -12.74 -23.10 17.40
N GLY A 356 -11.83 -22.15 17.08
CA GLY A 356 -12.16 -20.76 16.82
C GLY A 356 -11.64 -20.23 15.47
N VAL A 357 -12.23 -19.14 15.01
CA VAL A 357 -11.75 -18.36 13.84
C VAL A 357 -10.43 -17.62 14.13
N GLY A 358 -9.84 -17.84 15.28
CA GLY A 358 -8.73 -17.05 15.79
C GLY A 358 -9.23 -15.71 16.37
N LYS A 359 -8.37 -14.72 16.35
CA LYS A 359 -8.71 -13.38 16.83
C LYS A 359 -9.31 -12.54 15.70
N LEU A 360 -10.18 -11.60 16.10
CA LEU A 360 -10.86 -10.63 15.24
C LEU A 360 -10.41 -9.21 15.57
N ALA A 361 -10.50 -8.32 14.60
CA ALA A 361 -10.38 -6.87 14.75
C ALA A 361 -11.68 -6.21 14.31
N LEU A 362 -12.19 -5.25 15.08
CA LEU A 362 -13.23 -4.36 14.57
C LEU A 362 -12.58 -3.25 13.77
N VAL A 363 -12.84 -3.23 12.47
CA VAL A 363 -12.23 -2.28 11.53
C VAL A 363 -13.26 -1.26 11.10
N GLU A 364 -12.94 0.03 11.31
CA GLU A 364 -13.76 1.16 10.90
C GLU A 364 -13.21 1.79 9.60
N LEU A 365 -14.11 2.07 8.66
CA LEU A 365 -13.81 2.77 7.42
C LEU A 365 -14.67 4.03 7.33
N GLN A 366 -14.05 5.19 7.49
CA GLN A 366 -14.70 6.49 7.42
C GLN A 366 -15.24 6.77 6.02
N ASN A 367 -16.40 7.40 5.92
CA ASN A 367 -17.08 7.77 4.68
C ASN A 367 -17.25 9.30 4.51
N GLY A 368 -16.25 10.09 4.92
CA GLY A 368 -16.36 11.55 4.97
C GLY A 368 -17.39 11.96 6.02
N ASP A 369 -18.43 12.69 5.61
CA ASP A 369 -19.51 13.13 6.50
C ASP A 369 -20.63 12.07 6.70
N ALA A 370 -20.58 10.96 5.96
CA ALA A 370 -21.55 9.88 6.10
C ALA A 370 -21.13 8.90 7.22
N ALA A 371 -22.08 8.04 7.65
CA ALA A 371 -21.81 7.03 8.65
C ALA A 371 -20.66 6.10 8.21
N PRO A 372 -19.74 5.72 9.11
CA PRO A 372 -18.67 4.80 8.80
C PRO A 372 -19.20 3.40 8.49
N SER A 373 -18.45 2.65 7.70
CA SER A 373 -18.65 1.22 7.48
C SER A 373 -17.76 0.41 8.43
N TYR A 374 -18.21 -0.78 8.81
CA TYR A 374 -17.49 -1.65 9.73
C TYR A 374 -17.37 -3.07 9.16
N VAL A 375 -16.25 -3.73 9.45
CA VAL A 375 -16.06 -5.16 9.20
C VAL A 375 -15.35 -5.79 10.39
N ALA A 376 -15.62 -7.07 10.64
CA ALA A 376 -14.83 -7.88 11.56
C ALA A 376 -13.73 -8.59 10.77
N GLY A 377 -12.51 -8.02 10.80
CA GLY A 377 -11.35 -8.55 10.10
C GLY A 377 -10.75 -9.73 10.85
N THR A 378 -10.36 -10.77 10.10
CA THR A 378 -9.67 -11.96 10.62
C THR A 378 -8.14 -11.81 10.50
N GLY A 379 -7.39 -12.90 10.81
CA GLY A 379 -5.97 -12.99 10.51
C GLY A 379 -5.65 -12.82 9.02
N ASN A 380 -6.52 -13.30 8.12
CA ASN A 380 -6.33 -13.14 6.66
C ASN A 380 -6.57 -11.69 6.20
N PHE A 381 -7.52 -10.97 6.78
CA PHE A 381 -7.65 -9.53 6.55
C PHE A 381 -6.36 -8.81 6.96
N TYR A 382 -5.82 -9.16 8.14
CA TYR A 382 -4.56 -8.59 8.62
C TYR A 382 -3.38 -8.95 7.71
N ALA A 383 -3.28 -10.18 7.19
CA ALA A 383 -2.25 -10.57 6.23
C ALA A 383 -2.27 -9.66 4.97
N VAL A 384 -3.45 -9.34 4.43
CA VAL A 384 -3.57 -8.39 3.32
C VAL A 384 -3.12 -6.98 3.72
N THR A 385 -3.39 -6.53 4.95
CA THR A 385 -2.90 -5.22 5.41
C THR A 385 -1.38 -5.14 5.51
N ARG A 386 -0.67 -6.27 5.56
CA ARG A 386 0.81 -6.29 5.59
C ARG A 386 1.43 -5.83 4.27
N TYR A 387 0.71 -6.01 3.18
CA TYR A 387 1.12 -5.51 1.87
C TYR A 387 1.18 -3.97 1.83
N ASN A 388 0.18 -3.35 2.44
CA ASN A 388 0.08 -1.89 2.55
C ASN A 388 -0.71 -1.55 3.82
N TRP A 389 -0.05 -1.08 4.86
CA TRP A 389 -0.59 -0.88 6.22
C TRP A 389 -1.86 -0.01 6.25
N SER A 390 -2.95 -0.51 5.68
CA SER A 390 -4.20 0.22 5.49
C SER A 390 -5.41 -0.71 5.39
N SER A 391 -6.43 -0.49 6.23
CA SER A 391 -7.72 -1.17 6.14
C SER A 391 -8.45 -0.86 4.83
N TYR A 392 -8.33 0.37 4.32
CA TYR A 392 -8.93 0.77 3.03
C TYR A 392 -8.34 -0.01 1.87
N TYR A 393 -7.02 -0.18 1.87
CA TYR A 393 -6.32 -1.00 0.89
C TYR A 393 -6.78 -2.46 0.95
N ALA A 394 -6.73 -3.05 2.15
CA ALA A 394 -7.08 -4.46 2.31
C ALA A 394 -8.51 -4.76 1.85
N LEU A 395 -9.47 -3.93 2.25
CA LEU A 395 -10.86 -4.12 1.82
C LEU A 395 -11.04 -3.88 0.32
N ALA A 396 -10.31 -2.94 -0.28
CA ALA A 396 -10.35 -2.72 -1.73
C ALA A 396 -9.77 -3.89 -2.53
N VAL A 397 -8.68 -4.50 -2.07
CA VAL A 397 -8.12 -5.73 -2.65
C VAL A 397 -9.15 -6.85 -2.62
N ILE A 398 -9.74 -7.10 -1.45
CA ILE A 398 -10.71 -8.17 -1.25
C ILE A 398 -11.94 -7.96 -2.14
N GLU A 399 -12.55 -6.78 -2.10
CA GLU A 399 -13.76 -6.50 -2.88
C GLU A 399 -13.51 -6.43 -4.39
N LEU A 400 -12.32 -5.98 -4.84
CA LEU A 400 -11.95 -6.04 -6.25
C LEU A 400 -11.81 -7.49 -6.70
N GLY A 401 -11.13 -8.33 -5.93
CA GLY A 401 -11.00 -9.76 -6.22
C GLY A 401 -12.34 -10.46 -6.32
N GLU A 402 -13.23 -10.23 -5.36
CA GLU A 402 -14.61 -10.74 -5.38
C GLU A 402 -15.40 -10.26 -6.63
N ALA A 403 -15.22 -9.00 -7.03
CA ALA A 403 -15.86 -8.46 -8.23
C ALA A 403 -15.33 -9.12 -9.50
N VAL A 404 -14.01 -9.36 -9.56
CA VAL A 404 -13.38 -10.08 -10.68
C VAL A 404 -13.85 -11.53 -10.74
N ALA A 405 -13.89 -12.24 -9.61
CA ALA A 405 -14.38 -13.62 -9.55
C ALA A 405 -15.81 -13.75 -10.07
N ARG A 406 -16.68 -12.82 -9.65
CA ARG A 406 -18.07 -12.75 -10.18
C ARG A 406 -18.11 -12.51 -11.69
N GLU A 407 -17.21 -11.68 -12.23
CA GLU A 407 -17.12 -11.41 -13.68
C GLU A 407 -16.60 -12.63 -14.47
N VAL A 408 -15.63 -13.36 -13.88
CA VAL A 408 -15.15 -14.64 -14.46
C VAL A 408 -16.27 -15.66 -14.55
N ALA A 409 -17.07 -15.80 -13.48
CA ALA A 409 -18.18 -16.77 -13.42
C ALA A 409 -19.37 -16.42 -14.33
N ARG A 410 -19.56 -15.14 -14.70
CA ARG A 410 -20.68 -14.70 -15.56
C ARG A 410 -20.45 -14.94 -17.05
N ALA A 411 -19.20 -14.90 -17.49
CA ALA A 411 -18.91 -15.07 -18.92
C ALA A 411 -18.90 -16.58 -19.25
N PRO A 412 -19.73 -17.06 -20.19
CA PRO A 412 -19.61 -18.44 -20.68
C PRO A 412 -18.22 -18.63 -21.30
N HIS A 413 -17.64 -19.80 -21.04
CA HIS A 413 -16.37 -20.25 -21.61
C HIS A 413 -16.38 -20.31 -23.12
#